data_de0b012385ad82e3ad678f569d069286
#
_entry.id   de0b012385ad82e3ad678f569d069286
#
_cell.length_a   1.000
_cell.length_b   1.000
_cell.length_c   1.000
_cell.angle_alpha   90.00
_cell.angle_beta   90.00
_cell.angle_gamma   90.00
#
_symmetry.space_group_name_H-M   'P 1'
#
loop_
_entity.id
_entity.type
_entity.pdbx_description
1 polymer ?
#
loop_
_entity_poly.entity_id
_entity_poly.type
_entity_poly.pdbx_seq_one_letter_code
_entity_poly.pdbx_strand_id
1 'polypeptide(L)'
;MKRSHLLSLFLIGCSLSASAQLSKPQVDLPDPLLMNDGTTRVENLADWTIRRQQIGEMIQHFGIGQKPEVSPEAIKARMVGDTLIVDVTVGTETLTLSSCIRYPNVGQPPYALMIGTSMLSLPKQLFESRPIAVMNYNEAQVNDYTQGRWRPRHERGEHNFDRLYPHLKDNGAYSEWAWGFSRLIDGLEQLGPEVTKIDVKRIGVSGCSYAGKMALFCGAFDDRVALTIAQEPGGGGAASWRYNCGVDSVENLDRTDYHWFLESMREQFHGDSVYLMPYDHHELCAMVCPRALLMLGNTDYRWLADEAAYVSLNAARKVWEKLGIADRIGYSINGDHGHCQLPESQFPEVEAFLDKFLLGKSDIDTNNILIAPDHFKKTIDLNKWIKF
;
A
#
# COMPACT_ATOMS: atom_id res chain seq x y z
N MET A 1 26.65 35.05 -28.31
CA MET A 1 25.90 33.99 -29.01
C MET A 1 25.31 33.10 -27.93
N LYS A 2 24.02 33.29 -27.60
CA LYS A 2 23.27 32.48 -26.64
C LYS A 2 22.59 31.36 -27.43
N ARG A 3 22.94 30.09 -27.14
CA ARG A 3 22.22 28.93 -27.63
C ARG A 3 21.11 28.58 -26.65
N SER A 4 19.87 28.87 -27.02
CA SER A 4 18.68 28.40 -26.36
C SER A 4 18.44 26.92 -26.76
N HIS A 5 18.50 26.01 -25.81
CA HIS A 5 18.00 24.66 -26.04
C HIS A 5 16.51 24.64 -25.73
N LEU A 6 15.69 24.58 -26.78
CA LEU A 6 14.29 24.20 -26.68
C LEU A 6 14.23 22.70 -26.31
N LEU A 7 13.81 22.39 -25.10
CA LEU A 7 13.34 21.05 -24.74
C LEU A 7 11.90 20.92 -25.25
N SER A 8 11.73 20.19 -26.36
CA SER A 8 10.41 19.78 -26.83
C SER A 8 9.91 18.65 -25.91
N LEU A 9 8.99 18.97 -25.00
CA LEU A 9 8.18 17.95 -24.32
C LEU A 9 7.27 17.30 -25.39
N PHE A 10 7.60 16.07 -25.77
CA PHE A 10 6.65 15.19 -26.43
C PHE A 10 5.65 14.71 -25.37
N LEU A 11 4.51 15.38 -25.27
CA LEU A 11 3.31 14.82 -24.67
C LEU A 11 2.83 13.69 -25.59
N ILE A 12 3.25 12.46 -25.28
CA ILE A 12 2.58 11.27 -25.80
C ILE A 12 1.23 11.21 -25.08
N GLY A 13 0.22 11.73 -25.74
CA GLY A 13 -1.17 11.50 -25.35
C GLY A 13 -1.47 10.01 -25.53
N CYS A 14 -1.20 9.19 -24.50
CA CYS A 14 -1.82 7.89 -24.39
C CYS A 14 -3.33 8.15 -24.23
N SER A 15 -4.08 7.88 -25.28
CA SER A 15 -5.52 7.72 -25.18
C SER A 15 -5.76 6.58 -24.17
N LEU A 16 -6.20 6.95 -22.98
CA LEU A 16 -6.70 6.02 -21.95
C LEU A 16 -7.86 5.25 -22.58
N SER A 17 -7.59 4.05 -23.10
CA SER A 17 -8.64 3.05 -23.20
C SER A 17 -9.03 2.74 -21.77
N ALA A 18 -10.17 3.24 -21.31
CA ALA A 18 -10.75 2.83 -20.03
C ALA A 18 -10.69 1.30 -19.98
N SER A 19 -9.97 0.77 -18.99
CA SER A 19 -9.90 -0.68 -18.79
C SER A 19 -11.32 -1.17 -18.63
N ALA A 20 -11.79 -1.96 -19.58
CA ALA A 20 -13.11 -2.52 -19.48
C ALA A 20 -13.06 -3.75 -18.54
N GLN A 21 -14.18 -4.03 -17.87
CA GLN A 21 -14.42 -5.31 -17.25
C GLN A 21 -14.06 -6.44 -18.25
N LEU A 22 -13.54 -7.57 -17.76
CA LEU A 22 -13.21 -8.69 -18.64
C LEU A 22 -14.47 -9.17 -19.40
N SER A 23 -14.31 -9.46 -20.67
CA SER A 23 -15.41 -9.95 -21.51
C SER A 23 -15.80 -11.39 -21.23
N LYS A 24 -14.93 -12.14 -20.53
CA LYS A 24 -15.14 -13.54 -20.11
C LYS A 24 -14.58 -13.73 -18.70
N PRO A 25 -15.24 -14.58 -17.87
CA PRO A 25 -14.74 -14.92 -16.56
C PRO A 25 -13.34 -15.54 -16.62
N GLN A 26 -12.45 -15.06 -15.76
CA GLN A 26 -11.11 -15.60 -15.52
C GLN A 26 -10.99 -16.01 -14.07
N VAL A 27 -10.92 -17.32 -13.80
CA VAL A 27 -10.85 -17.86 -12.43
C VAL A 27 -9.47 -17.74 -11.83
N ASP A 28 -8.43 -18.01 -12.62
CA ASP A 28 -7.03 -17.80 -12.22
C ASP A 28 -6.70 -16.31 -12.13
N LEU A 29 -5.60 -16.02 -11.43
CA LEU A 29 -5.17 -14.63 -11.21
C LEU A 29 -4.73 -13.98 -12.54
N PRO A 30 -5.07 -12.71 -12.77
CA PRO A 30 -4.52 -11.94 -13.88
C PRO A 30 -3.00 -11.93 -13.86
N ASP A 31 -2.38 -11.93 -15.04
CA ASP A 31 -0.92 -11.90 -15.16
C ASP A 31 -0.38 -10.47 -14.93
N PRO A 32 0.33 -10.19 -13.84
CA PRO A 32 0.86 -8.86 -13.56
C PRO A 32 2.00 -8.45 -14.51
N LEU A 33 2.53 -9.40 -15.29
CA LEU A 33 3.59 -9.16 -16.27
C LEU A 33 3.07 -8.98 -17.69
N LEU A 34 1.75 -9.00 -17.90
CA LEU A 34 1.12 -8.79 -19.21
C LEU A 34 0.51 -7.38 -19.27
N MET A 35 0.89 -6.60 -20.29
CA MET A 35 0.31 -5.26 -20.52
C MET A 35 -1.18 -5.33 -20.86
N ASN A 36 -1.90 -4.21 -20.74
CA ASN A 36 -3.33 -4.13 -21.05
C ASN A 36 -3.67 -4.42 -22.52
N ASP A 37 -2.68 -4.43 -23.43
CA ASP A 37 -2.86 -4.84 -24.83
C ASP A 37 -3.04 -6.36 -25.00
N GLY A 38 -2.84 -7.13 -23.93
CA GLY A 38 -2.98 -8.59 -23.90
C GLY A 38 -1.88 -9.36 -24.64
N THR A 39 -0.82 -8.68 -25.09
CA THR A 39 0.26 -9.28 -25.91
C THR A 39 1.66 -8.93 -25.43
N THR A 40 1.89 -7.68 -25.05
CA THR A 40 3.22 -7.19 -24.61
C THR A 40 3.50 -7.64 -23.18
N ARG A 41 4.70 -8.18 -22.96
CA ARG A 41 5.14 -8.63 -21.64
C ARG A 41 6.20 -7.71 -21.03
N VAL A 42 6.20 -7.64 -19.71
CA VAL A 42 7.23 -6.96 -18.93
C VAL A 42 8.54 -7.75 -19.03
N GLU A 43 9.59 -7.11 -19.53
CA GLU A 43 10.93 -7.71 -19.64
C GLU A 43 11.96 -7.06 -18.71
N ASN A 44 11.73 -5.83 -18.30
CA ASN A 44 12.65 -5.02 -17.50
C ASN A 44 11.92 -4.02 -16.61
N LEU A 45 12.67 -3.23 -15.85
CA LEU A 45 12.11 -2.23 -14.92
C LEU A 45 11.33 -1.10 -15.62
N ALA A 46 11.75 -0.71 -16.84
CA ALA A 46 11.02 0.35 -17.58
C ALA A 46 9.64 -0.15 -18.02
N ASP A 47 9.56 -1.39 -18.53
CA ASP A 47 8.28 -2.03 -18.85
C ASP A 47 7.41 -2.19 -17.60
N TRP A 48 8.02 -2.60 -16.48
CA TRP A 48 7.31 -2.72 -15.20
C TRP A 48 6.74 -1.38 -14.75
N THR A 49 7.46 -0.29 -14.92
CA THR A 49 6.95 1.05 -14.56
C THR A 49 5.66 1.37 -15.32
N ILE A 50 5.60 1.05 -16.62
CA ILE A 50 4.40 1.24 -17.43
C ILE A 50 3.27 0.32 -16.96
N ARG A 51 3.56 -0.98 -16.78
CA ARG A 51 2.55 -1.95 -16.32
C ARG A 51 1.99 -1.61 -14.94
N ARG A 52 2.85 -1.22 -14.02
CA ARG A 52 2.48 -0.78 -12.68
C ARG A 52 1.52 0.41 -12.71
N GLN A 53 1.75 1.38 -13.60
CA GLN A 53 0.81 2.49 -13.82
C GLN A 53 -0.54 1.97 -14.30
N GLN A 54 -0.58 1.06 -15.29
CA GLN A 54 -1.82 0.46 -15.79
C GLN A 54 -2.59 -0.27 -14.67
N ILE A 55 -1.90 -1.01 -13.81
CA ILE A 55 -2.50 -1.68 -12.64
C ILE A 55 -3.08 -0.63 -11.68
N GLY A 56 -2.33 0.42 -11.37
CA GLY A 56 -2.78 1.51 -10.50
C GLY A 56 -4.03 2.22 -11.04
N GLU A 57 -4.11 2.43 -12.35
CA GLU A 57 -5.28 2.99 -13.03
C GLU A 57 -6.50 2.06 -12.90
N MET A 58 -6.32 0.73 -13.08
CA MET A 58 -7.39 -0.26 -12.89
C MET A 58 -7.88 -0.29 -11.44
N ILE A 59 -6.99 -0.31 -10.46
CA ILE A 59 -7.36 -0.31 -9.04
C ILE A 59 -8.11 0.98 -8.68
N GLN A 60 -7.68 2.13 -9.18
CA GLN A 60 -8.40 3.39 -8.96
C GLN A 60 -9.77 3.39 -9.62
N HIS A 61 -9.85 2.94 -10.87
CA HIS A 61 -11.10 2.97 -11.63
C HIS A 61 -12.17 2.05 -11.06
N PHE A 62 -11.80 0.84 -10.70
CA PHE A 62 -12.74 -0.21 -10.29
C PHE A 62 -12.84 -0.41 -8.77
N GLY A 63 -11.81 -0.05 -8.01
CA GLY A 63 -11.70 -0.44 -6.60
C GLY A 63 -11.84 0.70 -5.61
N ILE A 64 -11.01 1.74 -5.72
CA ILE A 64 -10.87 2.73 -4.63
C ILE A 64 -11.22 4.17 -5.01
N GLY A 65 -11.36 4.49 -6.29
CA GLY A 65 -11.48 5.87 -6.76
C GLY A 65 -10.12 6.53 -6.98
N GLN A 66 -10.14 7.81 -7.34
CA GLN A 66 -8.96 8.54 -7.77
C GLN A 66 -8.16 9.08 -6.58
N LYS A 67 -6.84 8.95 -6.65
CA LYS A 67 -5.86 9.65 -5.81
C LYS A 67 -5.31 10.85 -6.60
N PRO A 68 -5.83 12.07 -6.38
CA PRO A 68 -5.43 13.22 -7.20
C PRO A 68 -3.99 13.63 -6.94
N GLU A 69 -3.32 14.08 -7.99
CA GLU A 69 -2.01 14.72 -7.90
C GLU A 69 -2.14 16.11 -7.25
N VAL A 70 -1.09 16.52 -6.55
CA VAL A 70 -1.00 17.83 -5.91
C VAL A 70 0.28 18.52 -6.36
N SER A 71 0.16 19.76 -6.83
CA SER A 71 1.33 20.52 -7.22
C SER A 71 2.16 20.96 -5.99
N PRO A 72 3.49 21.02 -6.08
CA PRO A 72 4.33 21.43 -4.95
C PRO A 72 3.97 22.80 -4.38
N GLU A 73 3.46 23.71 -5.20
CA GLU A 73 3.05 25.07 -4.81
C GLU A 73 1.80 25.08 -3.90
N ALA A 74 0.99 24.03 -4.00
CA ALA A 74 -0.20 23.86 -3.16
C ALA A 74 0.14 23.41 -1.73
N ILE A 75 1.39 23.05 -1.47
CA ILE A 75 1.87 22.49 -0.20
C ILE A 75 2.66 23.54 0.56
N LYS A 76 2.34 23.72 1.85
CA LYS A 76 3.13 24.52 2.79
C LYS A 76 3.39 23.72 4.04
N ALA A 77 4.68 23.41 4.29
CA ALA A 77 5.07 22.65 5.46
C ALA A 77 5.84 23.50 6.47
N ARG A 78 5.72 23.12 7.73
CA ARG A 78 6.50 23.71 8.85
C ARG A 78 6.67 22.71 9.98
N MET A 79 7.70 22.89 10.78
CA MET A 79 7.86 22.20 12.08
C MET A 79 7.45 23.11 13.21
N VAL A 80 6.71 22.55 14.18
CA VAL A 80 6.43 23.19 15.47
C VAL A 80 6.89 22.21 16.56
N GLY A 81 8.05 22.48 17.14
CA GLY A 81 8.77 21.47 17.91
C GLY A 81 9.06 20.25 17.04
N ASP A 82 8.68 19.08 17.50
CA ASP A 82 8.83 17.83 16.76
C ASP A 82 7.58 17.48 15.92
N THR A 83 6.63 18.40 15.78
CA THR A 83 5.40 18.19 15.00
C THR A 83 5.57 18.77 13.59
N LEU A 84 5.49 17.90 12.59
CA LEU A 84 5.31 18.28 11.19
C LEU A 84 3.87 18.75 10.97
N ILE A 85 3.71 19.91 10.36
CA ILE A 85 2.41 20.45 9.93
C ILE A 85 2.48 20.71 8.43
N VAL A 86 1.48 20.22 7.71
CA VAL A 86 1.38 20.34 6.25
C VAL A 86 0.01 20.90 5.89
N ASP A 87 -0.01 22.10 5.33
CA ASP A 87 -1.20 22.73 4.77
C ASP A 87 -1.25 22.42 3.26
N VAL A 88 -2.36 21.89 2.80
CA VAL A 88 -2.61 21.58 1.39
C VAL A 88 -3.77 22.43 0.91
N THR A 89 -3.54 23.30 -0.09
CA THR A 89 -4.56 24.20 -0.62
C THR A 89 -4.96 23.80 -2.04
N VAL A 90 -6.26 23.57 -2.24
CA VAL A 90 -6.85 23.28 -3.56
C VAL A 90 -7.98 24.29 -3.79
N GLY A 91 -7.84 25.12 -4.81
CA GLY A 91 -8.75 26.25 -5.02
C GLY A 91 -8.73 27.21 -3.83
N THR A 92 -9.85 27.36 -3.14
CA THR A 92 -10.00 28.21 -1.94
C THR A 92 -9.96 27.43 -0.63
N GLU A 93 -9.98 26.11 -0.69
CA GLU A 93 -10.01 25.23 0.48
C GLU A 93 -8.61 24.81 0.91
N THR A 94 -8.40 24.71 2.21
CA THR A 94 -7.15 24.23 2.80
C THR A 94 -7.44 23.13 3.81
N LEU A 95 -6.68 22.03 3.68
CA LEU A 95 -6.63 20.95 4.66
C LEU A 95 -5.27 20.98 5.36
N THR A 96 -5.27 20.95 6.68
CA THR A 96 -4.06 20.87 7.50
C THR A 96 -3.90 19.46 8.05
N LEU A 97 -2.76 18.85 7.75
CA LEU A 97 -2.33 17.60 8.34
C LEU A 97 -1.24 17.87 9.38
N SER A 98 -1.20 17.08 10.44
CA SER A 98 -0.18 17.20 11.46
C SER A 98 0.22 15.84 12.01
N SER A 99 1.51 15.66 12.27
CA SER A 99 2.03 14.44 12.90
C SER A 99 3.31 14.73 13.68
N CYS A 100 3.42 14.16 14.88
CA CYS A 100 4.61 14.26 15.71
C CYS A 100 5.65 13.21 15.34
N ILE A 101 6.87 13.63 15.12
CA ILE A 101 8.01 12.75 14.85
C ILE A 101 8.71 12.44 16.19
N ARG A 102 8.82 11.16 16.50
CA ARG A 102 9.60 10.66 17.64
C ARG A 102 10.97 10.22 17.13
N TYR A 103 11.98 10.93 17.51
CA TYR A 103 13.37 10.64 17.09
C TYR A 103 13.99 9.53 17.96
N PRO A 104 14.85 8.69 17.40
CA PRO A 104 15.56 7.67 18.15
C PRO A 104 16.60 8.29 19.10
N ASN A 105 16.94 7.55 20.16
CA ASN A 105 18.01 7.92 21.09
C ASN A 105 19.39 7.43 20.63
N VAL A 106 19.47 6.75 19.48
CA VAL A 106 20.70 6.15 18.93
C VAL A 106 20.94 6.65 17.51
N GLY A 107 22.21 6.64 17.10
CA GLY A 107 22.62 7.11 15.77
C GLY A 107 22.66 8.63 15.65
N GLN A 108 22.76 9.11 14.43
CA GLN A 108 22.83 10.54 14.08
C GLN A 108 21.88 10.81 12.89
N PRO A 109 21.27 12.01 12.81
CA PRO A 109 20.47 12.40 11.67
C PRO A 109 21.33 12.52 10.38
N PRO A 110 20.72 12.41 9.19
CA PRO A 110 19.29 12.19 9.00
C PRO A 110 18.87 10.72 9.23
N TYR A 111 17.76 10.53 9.94
CA TYR A 111 17.25 9.22 10.31
C TYR A 111 16.36 8.63 9.21
N ALA A 112 16.31 7.30 9.11
CA ALA A 112 15.20 6.63 8.47
C ALA A 112 13.89 6.91 9.24
N LEU A 113 12.74 6.77 8.59
CA LEU A 113 11.42 7.02 9.19
C LEU A 113 10.51 5.82 8.98
N MET A 114 9.85 5.34 10.04
CA MET A 114 8.71 4.45 9.96
C MET A 114 7.43 5.23 10.24
N ILE A 115 6.49 5.23 9.30
CA ILE A 115 5.17 5.86 9.45
C ILE A 115 4.14 4.78 9.77
N GLY A 116 3.51 4.85 10.94
CA GLY A 116 2.37 4.00 11.29
C GLY A 116 1.09 4.59 10.72
N THR A 117 0.34 3.82 9.95
CA THR A 117 -1.02 4.18 9.52
C THR A 117 -1.98 4.01 10.71
N SER A 118 -2.81 5.03 10.99
CA SER A 118 -3.56 5.18 12.23
C SER A 118 -2.63 5.26 13.46
N MET A 119 -1.97 4.18 13.78
CA MET A 119 -0.88 4.11 14.76
C MET A 119 0.14 3.06 14.32
N LEU A 120 1.35 3.16 14.82
CA LEU A 120 2.35 2.13 14.59
C LEU A 120 1.96 0.86 15.38
N SER A 121 1.68 -0.22 14.66
CA SER A 121 1.34 -1.52 15.25
C SER A 121 2.57 -2.34 15.66
N LEU A 122 3.73 -2.03 15.08
CA LEU A 122 4.98 -2.72 15.40
C LEU A 122 5.47 -2.36 16.81
N PRO A 123 5.91 -3.35 17.62
CA PRO A 123 6.41 -3.12 18.96
C PRO A 123 7.60 -2.16 19.01
N LYS A 124 7.63 -1.30 20.04
CA LYS A 124 8.71 -0.31 20.23
C LYS A 124 10.10 -0.92 20.33
N GLN A 125 10.21 -2.14 20.83
CA GLN A 125 11.47 -2.88 20.99
C GLN A 125 12.23 -3.01 19.65
N LEU A 126 11.52 -3.10 18.53
CA LEU A 126 12.11 -3.18 17.20
C LEU A 126 12.84 -1.89 16.80
N PHE A 127 12.56 -0.78 17.47
CA PHE A 127 13.12 0.55 17.16
C PHE A 127 14.14 1.05 18.20
N GLU A 128 14.14 0.50 19.43
CA GLU A 128 14.96 1.01 20.55
C GLU A 128 16.47 1.02 20.24
N SER A 129 16.95 0.04 19.47
CA SER A 129 18.38 -0.08 19.09
C SER A 129 18.67 0.39 17.67
N ARG A 130 17.69 0.96 16.96
CA ARG A 130 17.80 1.33 15.54
C ARG A 130 17.67 2.84 15.35
N PRO A 131 18.49 3.48 14.51
CA PRO A 131 18.37 4.91 14.18
C PRO A 131 17.20 5.16 13.22
N ILE A 132 16.00 4.77 13.64
CA ILE A 132 14.75 4.92 12.90
C ILE A 132 13.82 5.81 13.72
N ALA A 133 13.46 6.97 13.17
CA ALA A 133 12.41 7.81 13.71
C ALA A 133 11.03 7.18 13.46
N VAL A 134 10.05 7.54 14.27
CA VAL A 134 8.69 7.02 14.16
C VAL A 134 7.68 8.15 14.13
N MET A 135 6.72 8.08 13.22
CA MET A 135 5.63 9.03 13.08
C MET A 135 4.32 8.27 12.87
N ASN A 136 3.20 8.76 13.41
CA ASN A 136 1.89 8.18 13.13
C ASN A 136 1.12 9.06 12.13
N TYR A 137 0.56 8.45 11.12
CA TYR A 137 -0.39 9.10 10.23
C TYR A 137 -1.79 9.01 10.84
N ASN A 138 -2.39 10.14 11.18
CA ASN A 138 -3.77 10.22 11.62
C ASN A 138 -4.68 10.43 10.39
N GLU A 139 -5.17 9.34 9.86
CA GLU A 139 -6.01 9.28 8.66
C GLU A 139 -7.34 10.04 8.82
N ALA A 140 -7.82 10.16 10.06
CA ALA A 140 -9.05 10.89 10.35
C ALA A 140 -8.97 12.39 10.04
N GLN A 141 -7.77 12.94 9.88
CA GLN A 141 -7.59 14.32 9.39
C GLN A 141 -8.01 14.48 7.93
N VAL A 142 -8.08 13.40 7.18
CA VAL A 142 -8.47 13.36 5.75
C VAL A 142 -9.88 12.82 5.60
N ASN A 143 -10.08 11.60 6.06
CA ASN A 143 -11.35 10.90 6.07
C ASN A 143 -11.49 10.19 7.43
N ASP A 144 -12.45 10.61 8.21
CA ASP A 144 -12.66 10.16 9.59
C ASP A 144 -13.58 8.94 9.72
N TYR A 145 -13.80 8.24 8.60
CA TYR A 145 -14.55 7.00 8.60
C TYR A 145 -13.93 5.97 9.57
N THR A 146 -14.78 5.32 10.32
CA THR A 146 -14.41 4.20 11.21
C THR A 146 -15.54 3.19 11.28
N GLN A 147 -15.21 1.90 11.31
CA GLN A 147 -16.19 0.84 11.53
C GLN A 147 -16.80 0.88 12.95
N GLY A 148 -16.11 1.47 13.92
CA GLY A 148 -16.58 1.60 15.29
C GLY A 148 -17.66 2.67 15.43
N ARG A 149 -18.66 2.44 16.33
CA ARG A 149 -19.73 3.42 16.64
C ARG A 149 -19.31 4.48 17.67
N TRP A 150 -18.06 4.61 17.96
CA TRP A 150 -17.53 5.43 19.07
C TRP A 150 -17.22 6.88 18.67
N ARG A 151 -17.31 7.21 17.38
CA ARG A 151 -17.23 8.57 16.85
C ARG A 151 -18.47 8.88 16.03
N PRO A 152 -18.91 10.16 15.96
CA PRO A 152 -19.81 10.58 14.91
C PRO A 152 -19.19 10.19 13.56
N ARG A 153 -19.97 9.58 12.68
CA ARG A 153 -19.55 9.25 11.32
C ARG A 153 -19.99 10.39 10.41
N HIS A 154 -19.07 10.86 9.60
CA HIS A 154 -19.46 11.54 8.39
C HIS A 154 -19.82 10.48 7.34
N GLU A 155 -20.81 10.79 6.53
CA GLU A 155 -21.16 9.96 5.39
C GLU A 155 -20.16 10.20 4.26
N ARG A 156 -20.15 9.30 3.28
CA ARG A 156 -19.35 9.47 2.06
C ARG A 156 -19.66 10.82 1.41
N GLY A 157 -18.64 11.56 1.01
CA GLY A 157 -18.78 12.89 0.45
C GLY A 157 -18.83 14.04 1.48
N GLU A 158 -18.69 13.75 2.79
CA GLU A 158 -18.73 14.74 3.87
C GLU A 158 -17.39 14.86 4.63
N HIS A 159 -16.36 14.14 4.20
CA HIS A 159 -15.03 14.15 4.83
C HIS A 159 -14.23 15.42 4.49
N ASN A 160 -13.14 15.64 5.19
CA ASN A 160 -12.28 16.80 4.90
C ASN A 160 -11.68 16.75 3.49
N PHE A 161 -11.40 15.55 2.97
CA PHE A 161 -10.96 15.35 1.59
C PHE A 161 -11.97 15.87 0.57
N ASP A 162 -13.27 15.62 0.80
CA ASP A 162 -14.35 16.00 -0.12
C ASP A 162 -14.52 17.51 -0.25
N ARG A 163 -14.10 18.28 0.77
CA ARG A 163 -14.07 19.74 0.69
C ARG A 163 -13.06 20.23 -0.33
N LEU A 164 -11.91 19.53 -0.46
CA LEU A 164 -10.89 19.87 -1.45
C LEU A 164 -11.27 19.36 -2.84
N TYR A 165 -11.91 18.19 -2.90
CA TYR A 165 -12.20 17.47 -4.14
C TYR A 165 -13.68 17.03 -4.21
N PRO A 166 -14.66 17.96 -4.26
CA PRO A 166 -16.09 17.62 -4.19
C PRO A 166 -16.57 16.76 -5.38
N HIS A 167 -15.80 16.73 -6.46
CA HIS A 167 -16.09 15.86 -7.62
C HIS A 167 -15.62 14.40 -7.41
N LEU A 168 -14.87 14.12 -6.33
CA LEU A 168 -14.40 12.78 -5.96
C LEU A 168 -15.14 12.21 -4.74
N LYS A 169 -16.28 12.78 -4.38
CA LYS A 169 -17.09 12.39 -3.22
C LYS A 169 -17.50 10.92 -3.15
N ASP A 170 -17.41 10.22 -4.28
CA ASP A 170 -17.72 8.78 -4.38
C ASP A 170 -16.49 7.88 -4.15
N ASN A 171 -15.32 8.46 -3.87
CA ASN A 171 -14.10 7.72 -3.58
C ASN A 171 -14.28 6.76 -2.39
N GLY A 172 -13.53 5.65 -2.43
CA GLY A 172 -13.31 4.81 -1.26
C GLY A 172 -12.21 5.41 -0.36
N ALA A 173 -12.32 5.19 0.94
CA ALA A 173 -11.42 5.78 1.93
C ALA A 173 -9.94 5.44 1.68
N TYR A 174 -9.60 4.27 1.10
CA TYR A 174 -8.20 3.94 0.80
C TYR A 174 -7.54 4.85 -0.23
N SER A 175 -8.29 5.39 -1.19
CA SER A 175 -7.78 6.42 -2.09
C SER A 175 -7.44 7.71 -1.34
N GLU A 176 -8.37 8.17 -0.51
CA GLU A 176 -8.24 9.42 0.25
C GLU A 176 -7.16 9.34 1.32
N TRP A 177 -7.09 8.21 2.04
CA TRP A 177 -6.05 7.95 3.04
C TRP A 177 -4.66 7.86 2.41
N ALA A 178 -4.52 7.18 1.27
CA ALA A 178 -3.25 7.14 0.55
C ALA A 178 -2.84 8.52 0.03
N TRP A 179 -3.82 9.37 -0.37
CA TRP A 179 -3.57 10.76 -0.74
C TRP A 179 -3.00 11.54 0.45
N GLY A 180 -3.64 11.50 1.60
CA GLY A 180 -3.21 12.23 2.80
C GLY A 180 -1.84 11.78 3.31
N PHE A 181 -1.58 10.47 3.28
CA PHE A 181 -0.26 9.91 3.60
C PHE A 181 0.85 10.53 2.73
N SER A 182 0.63 10.63 1.43
CA SER A 182 1.58 11.25 0.50
C SER A 182 1.87 12.71 0.85
N ARG A 183 0.88 13.45 1.38
CA ARG A 183 1.05 14.86 1.78
C ARG A 183 2.01 15.04 2.93
N LEU A 184 2.08 14.08 3.86
CA LEU A 184 3.10 14.12 4.93
C LEU A 184 4.51 13.96 4.35
N ILE A 185 4.70 13.09 3.36
CA ILE A 185 5.99 12.92 2.69
C ILE A 185 6.36 14.19 1.90
N ASP A 186 5.40 14.81 1.22
CA ASP A 186 5.62 16.09 0.53
C ASP A 186 6.15 17.16 1.49
N GLY A 187 5.56 17.22 2.70
CA GLY A 187 6.00 18.16 3.75
C GLY A 187 7.43 17.88 4.23
N LEU A 188 7.78 16.59 4.39
CA LEU A 188 9.15 16.21 4.75
C LEU A 188 10.15 16.59 3.65
N GLU A 189 9.81 16.36 2.38
CA GLU A 189 10.65 16.73 1.23
C GLU A 189 10.82 18.24 1.11
N GLN A 190 9.72 19.00 1.26
CA GLN A 190 9.77 20.46 1.16
C GLN A 190 10.69 21.10 2.21
N LEU A 191 10.66 20.57 3.45
CA LEU A 191 11.48 21.08 4.55
C LEU A 191 12.92 20.57 4.50
N GLY A 192 13.14 19.39 3.96
CA GLY A 192 14.45 18.75 3.86
C GLY A 192 15.01 18.22 5.20
N PRO A 193 16.10 17.45 5.12
CA PRO A 193 16.67 16.73 6.27
C PRO A 193 17.30 17.65 7.31
N GLU A 194 17.75 18.84 6.95
CA GLU A 194 18.35 19.80 7.89
C GLU A 194 17.31 20.30 8.91
N VAL A 195 16.03 20.37 8.50
CA VAL A 195 14.92 20.81 9.36
C VAL A 195 14.26 19.63 10.03
N THR A 196 13.92 18.59 9.26
CA THR A 196 13.14 17.45 9.73
C THR A 196 13.99 16.36 10.38
N LYS A 197 15.31 16.35 10.18
CA LYS A 197 16.24 15.28 10.55
C LYS A 197 15.91 13.92 9.95
N ILE A 198 15.09 13.88 8.89
CA ILE A 198 14.62 12.67 8.22
C ILE A 198 15.25 12.54 6.83
N ASP A 199 15.70 11.33 6.50
CA ASP A 199 16.08 10.94 5.16
C ASP A 199 14.85 10.42 4.41
N VAL A 200 14.30 11.24 3.53
CA VAL A 200 13.09 10.90 2.76
C VAL A 200 13.28 9.74 1.76
N LYS A 201 14.51 9.29 1.54
CA LYS A 201 14.80 8.08 0.75
C LYS A 201 14.67 6.79 1.57
N ARG A 202 14.51 6.90 2.88
CA ARG A 202 14.42 5.79 3.82
C ARG A 202 13.13 5.84 4.63
N ILE A 203 12.00 5.92 3.94
CA ILE A 203 10.66 5.92 4.55
C ILE A 203 10.08 4.51 4.48
N GLY A 204 9.62 4.00 5.61
CA GLY A 204 8.78 2.81 5.71
C GLY A 204 7.36 3.17 6.13
N VAL A 205 6.42 2.30 5.78
CA VAL A 205 5.04 2.37 6.23
C VAL A 205 4.61 1.04 6.86
N SER A 206 3.84 1.10 7.95
CA SER A 206 3.29 -0.08 8.60
C SER A 206 1.93 0.22 9.23
N GLY A 207 1.10 -0.81 9.34
CA GLY A 207 -0.17 -0.79 10.04
C GLY A 207 -0.74 -2.19 10.17
N CYS A 208 -1.80 -2.34 10.97
CA CYS A 208 -2.44 -3.63 11.18
C CYS A 208 -3.93 -3.60 10.84
N SER A 209 -4.47 -4.72 10.36
CA SER A 209 -5.89 -4.87 10.04
C SER A 209 -6.32 -3.88 8.95
N TYR A 210 -7.36 -3.08 9.14
CA TYR A 210 -7.73 -2.03 8.18
C TYR A 210 -6.58 -1.05 7.93
N ALA A 211 -5.80 -0.74 8.96
CA ALA A 211 -4.59 0.08 8.83
C ALA A 211 -3.45 -0.68 8.12
N GLY A 212 -3.43 -2.01 8.17
CA GLY A 212 -2.55 -2.86 7.36
C GLY A 212 -2.88 -2.81 5.88
N LYS A 213 -4.19 -2.82 5.54
CA LYS A 213 -4.65 -2.55 4.17
C LYS A 213 -4.21 -1.14 3.74
N MET A 214 -4.42 -0.13 4.60
CA MET A 214 -4.01 1.26 4.34
C MET A 214 -2.50 1.36 4.10
N ALA A 215 -1.67 0.69 4.91
CA ALA A 215 -0.22 0.66 4.72
C ALA A 215 0.16 0.08 3.35
N LEU A 216 -0.53 -0.97 2.91
CA LEU A 216 -0.32 -1.56 1.59
C LEU A 216 -0.70 -0.59 0.47
N PHE A 217 -1.86 0.09 0.55
CA PHE A 217 -2.24 1.12 -0.42
C PHE A 217 -1.27 2.30 -0.41
N CYS A 218 -0.84 2.79 0.76
CA CYS A 218 0.16 3.86 0.87
C CYS A 218 1.47 3.45 0.19
N GLY A 219 1.98 2.26 0.46
CA GLY A 219 3.20 1.74 -0.15
C GLY A 219 3.07 1.49 -1.65
N ALA A 220 1.90 1.03 -2.12
CA ALA A 220 1.63 0.78 -3.53
C ALA A 220 1.54 2.09 -4.35
N PHE A 221 0.92 3.14 -3.80
CA PHE A 221 0.61 4.40 -4.48
C PHE A 221 1.56 5.56 -4.16
N ASP A 222 2.64 5.33 -3.40
CA ASP A 222 3.69 6.34 -3.19
C ASP A 222 5.09 5.72 -3.37
N ASP A 223 5.78 6.13 -4.42
CA ASP A 223 7.08 5.57 -4.83
C ASP A 223 8.23 5.92 -3.87
N ARG A 224 8.02 6.86 -2.97
CA ARG A 224 9.02 7.28 -1.97
C ARG A 224 9.06 6.34 -0.77
N VAL A 225 8.07 5.45 -0.63
CA VAL A 225 8.07 4.43 0.43
C VAL A 225 9.03 3.31 0.08
N ALA A 226 10.15 3.21 0.79
CA ALA A 226 11.18 2.20 0.56
C ALA A 226 10.80 0.81 1.11
N LEU A 227 10.01 0.76 2.19
CA LEU A 227 9.57 -0.47 2.86
C LEU A 227 8.10 -0.39 3.26
N THR A 228 7.32 -1.37 2.85
CA THR A 228 5.94 -1.58 3.28
C THR A 228 5.85 -2.82 4.16
N ILE A 229 5.35 -2.66 5.39
CA ILE A 229 5.05 -3.79 6.29
C ILE A 229 3.53 -3.78 6.55
N ALA A 230 2.82 -4.70 5.89
CA ALA A 230 1.38 -4.85 6.05
C ALA A 230 1.09 -5.99 7.03
N GLN A 231 0.70 -5.64 8.26
CA GLN A 231 0.35 -6.61 9.29
C GLN A 231 -1.14 -6.96 9.19
N GLU A 232 -1.45 -8.23 9.08
CA GLU A 232 -2.81 -8.80 9.09
C GLU A 232 -3.81 -8.04 8.19
N PRO A 233 -3.43 -7.73 6.92
CA PRO A 233 -4.24 -6.86 6.07
C PRO A 233 -5.51 -7.53 5.55
N GLY A 234 -5.60 -8.83 5.54
CA GLY A 234 -6.79 -9.61 5.19
C GLY A 234 -7.35 -9.38 3.78
N GLY A 235 -8.64 -9.67 3.62
CA GLY A 235 -9.41 -9.34 2.42
C GLY A 235 -9.48 -7.83 2.20
N GLY A 236 -9.41 -7.38 0.94
CA GLY A 236 -9.24 -5.95 0.65
C GLY A 236 -7.86 -5.38 0.94
N GLY A 237 -6.95 -6.20 1.46
CA GLY A 237 -5.53 -5.93 1.61
C GLY A 237 -4.73 -6.88 0.71
N ALA A 238 -3.98 -7.82 1.30
CA ALA A 238 -3.14 -8.75 0.53
C ALA A 238 -3.89 -9.96 -0.04
N ALA A 239 -5.05 -10.31 0.50
CA ALA A 239 -5.78 -11.52 0.12
C ALA A 239 -6.50 -11.37 -1.22
N SER A 240 -6.39 -12.38 -2.10
CA SER A 240 -7.06 -12.41 -3.41
C SER A 240 -8.58 -12.45 -3.26
N TRP A 241 -9.29 -11.60 -3.98
CA TRP A 241 -10.74 -11.61 -4.07
C TRP A 241 -11.27 -12.87 -4.77
N ARG A 242 -10.57 -13.34 -5.82
CA ARG A 242 -10.94 -14.56 -6.55
C ARG A 242 -10.83 -15.79 -5.68
N TYR A 243 -9.74 -15.92 -4.92
CA TYR A 243 -9.57 -17.06 -4.01
C TYR A 243 -10.64 -17.09 -2.92
N ASN A 244 -11.04 -15.92 -2.43
CA ASN A 244 -12.05 -15.78 -1.38
C ASN A 244 -13.50 -15.85 -1.88
N CYS A 245 -13.73 -15.95 -3.18
CA CYS A 245 -15.08 -16.02 -3.75
C CYS A 245 -15.83 -17.23 -3.20
N GLY A 246 -17.01 -16.99 -2.64
CA GLY A 246 -17.86 -18.04 -2.06
C GLY A 246 -17.32 -18.72 -0.80
N VAL A 247 -16.17 -18.27 -0.26
CA VAL A 247 -15.62 -18.82 1.00
C VAL A 247 -16.31 -18.16 2.19
N ASP A 248 -16.91 -18.99 3.03
CA ASP A 248 -17.56 -18.52 4.25
C ASP A 248 -16.55 -18.09 5.32
N SER A 249 -16.95 -17.11 6.14
CA SER A 249 -16.19 -16.62 7.31
C SER A 249 -14.89 -15.92 6.99
N VAL A 250 -14.65 -15.57 5.70
CA VAL A 250 -13.52 -14.70 5.29
C VAL A 250 -14.06 -13.38 4.76
N GLU A 251 -13.21 -12.33 4.81
CA GLU A 251 -13.51 -11.07 4.12
C GLU A 251 -13.37 -11.28 2.60
N ASN A 252 -14.45 -11.03 1.89
CA ASN A 252 -14.56 -11.11 0.44
C ASN A 252 -15.41 -9.96 -0.10
N LEU A 253 -15.63 -9.87 -1.42
CA LEU A 253 -16.40 -8.78 -2.04
C LEU A 253 -17.84 -8.65 -1.53
N ASP A 254 -18.45 -9.73 -1.06
CA ASP A 254 -19.82 -9.70 -0.53
C ASP A 254 -19.87 -9.27 0.95
N ARG A 255 -18.74 -9.17 1.62
CA ARG A 255 -18.62 -8.95 3.09
C ARG A 255 -17.62 -7.88 3.50
N THR A 256 -16.94 -7.22 2.56
CA THR A 256 -16.04 -6.11 2.87
C THR A 256 -16.81 -4.85 3.22
N ASP A 257 -16.11 -3.88 3.79
CA ASP A 257 -16.67 -2.57 4.11
C ASP A 257 -16.55 -1.63 2.90
N TYR A 258 -17.67 -1.32 2.27
CA TYR A 258 -17.69 -0.49 1.06
C TYR A 258 -17.50 1.01 1.31
N HIS A 259 -17.33 1.49 2.54
CA HIS A 259 -16.77 2.82 2.74
C HIS A 259 -15.27 2.87 2.38
N TRP A 260 -14.59 1.72 2.40
CA TRP A 260 -13.18 1.62 2.00
C TRP A 260 -12.98 1.62 0.49
N PHE A 261 -13.98 1.15 -0.26
CA PHE A 261 -13.96 0.93 -1.70
C PHE A 261 -15.10 1.68 -2.39
N LEU A 262 -15.07 1.72 -3.72
CA LEU A 262 -16.18 2.25 -4.51
C LEU A 262 -17.43 1.38 -4.33
N GLU A 263 -18.60 2.01 -4.19
CA GLU A 263 -19.89 1.29 -4.20
C GLU A 263 -20.08 0.51 -5.52
N SER A 264 -19.66 1.10 -6.64
CA SER A 264 -19.71 0.48 -7.95
C SER A 264 -18.91 -0.82 -8.05
N MET A 265 -17.87 -1.02 -7.23
CA MET A 265 -17.12 -2.27 -7.17
C MET A 265 -18.03 -3.42 -6.71
N ARG A 266 -18.88 -3.16 -5.69
CA ARG A 266 -19.87 -4.13 -5.22
C ARG A 266 -20.88 -4.49 -6.31
N GLU A 267 -21.41 -3.47 -6.96
CA GLU A 267 -22.44 -3.65 -7.99
C GLU A 267 -21.92 -4.48 -9.17
N GLN A 268 -20.64 -4.28 -9.54
CA GLN A 268 -20.04 -4.92 -10.71
C GLN A 268 -19.47 -6.31 -10.44
N PHE A 269 -18.94 -6.56 -9.26
CA PHE A 269 -18.07 -7.72 -8.99
C PHE A 269 -18.52 -8.62 -7.83
N HIS A 270 -19.75 -8.46 -7.31
CA HIS A 270 -20.26 -9.35 -6.26
C HIS A 270 -20.41 -10.80 -6.75
N GLY A 271 -20.29 -11.77 -5.84
CA GLY A 271 -20.39 -13.19 -6.15
C GLY A 271 -19.41 -13.61 -7.26
N ASP A 272 -19.88 -14.48 -8.18
CA ASP A 272 -19.06 -14.98 -9.29
C ASP A 272 -18.63 -13.90 -10.29
N SER A 273 -19.23 -12.69 -10.23
CA SER A 273 -18.78 -11.57 -11.06
C SER A 273 -17.35 -11.10 -10.72
N VAL A 274 -16.79 -11.52 -9.59
CA VAL A 274 -15.37 -11.30 -9.26
C VAL A 274 -14.43 -11.81 -10.37
N TYR A 275 -14.83 -12.88 -11.07
CA TYR A 275 -14.06 -13.44 -12.18
C TYR A 275 -14.05 -12.56 -13.44
N LEU A 276 -14.84 -11.48 -13.46
CA LEU A 276 -14.83 -10.45 -14.51
C LEU A 276 -14.00 -9.23 -14.15
N MET A 277 -13.48 -9.16 -12.92
CA MET A 277 -12.61 -8.07 -12.48
C MET A 277 -11.28 -8.09 -13.25
N PRO A 278 -10.81 -6.97 -13.82
CA PRO A 278 -9.60 -6.96 -14.64
C PRO A 278 -8.30 -7.01 -13.83
N TYR A 279 -8.37 -6.94 -12.51
CA TYR A 279 -7.24 -7.03 -11.60
C TYR A 279 -7.58 -7.91 -10.39
N ASP A 280 -6.61 -8.18 -9.53
CA ASP A 280 -6.83 -8.75 -8.19
C ASP A 280 -5.72 -8.25 -7.24
N HIS A 281 -5.84 -8.49 -5.94
CA HIS A 281 -5.00 -7.87 -4.92
C HIS A 281 -3.54 -8.37 -4.88
N HIS A 282 -3.20 -9.45 -5.57
CA HIS A 282 -1.79 -9.77 -5.85
C HIS A 282 -1.12 -8.68 -6.72
N GLU A 283 -1.87 -8.01 -7.60
CA GLU A 283 -1.37 -6.87 -8.37
C GLU A 283 -1.22 -5.62 -7.50
N LEU A 284 -2.09 -5.40 -6.50
CA LEU A 284 -1.88 -4.36 -5.48
C LEU A 284 -0.57 -4.60 -4.71
N CYS A 285 -0.32 -5.85 -4.28
CA CYS A 285 0.94 -6.24 -3.67
C CYS A 285 2.13 -5.99 -4.62
N ALA A 286 1.99 -6.39 -5.89
CA ALA A 286 3.02 -6.21 -6.91
C ALA A 286 3.36 -4.73 -7.17
N MET A 287 2.41 -3.80 -7.04
CA MET A 287 2.66 -2.36 -7.19
C MET A 287 3.71 -1.81 -6.22
N VAL A 288 4.01 -2.50 -5.11
CA VAL A 288 5.12 -2.11 -4.22
C VAL A 288 6.48 -2.33 -4.89
N CYS A 289 6.60 -3.28 -5.83
CA CYS A 289 7.83 -3.52 -6.60
C CYS A 289 8.27 -2.27 -7.40
N PRO A 290 9.57 -1.90 -7.43
CA PRO A 290 10.77 -2.66 -7.00
C PRO A 290 11.18 -2.46 -5.53
N ARG A 291 10.36 -1.80 -4.73
CA ARG A 291 10.62 -1.52 -3.32
C ARG A 291 10.32 -2.75 -2.46
N ALA A 292 10.51 -2.66 -1.15
CA ALA A 292 10.36 -3.83 -0.29
C ALA A 292 8.95 -3.97 0.28
N LEU A 293 8.44 -5.22 0.32
CA LEU A 293 7.17 -5.61 0.91
C LEU A 293 7.35 -6.78 1.88
N LEU A 294 6.92 -6.62 3.12
CA LEU A 294 6.74 -7.70 4.08
C LEU A 294 5.27 -7.77 4.50
N MET A 295 4.64 -8.93 4.34
CA MET A 295 3.31 -9.20 4.86
C MET A 295 3.40 -10.12 6.08
N LEU A 296 2.70 -9.75 7.14
CA LEU A 296 2.57 -10.53 8.37
C LEU A 296 1.12 -11.02 8.50
N GLY A 297 0.93 -12.32 8.67
CA GLY A 297 -0.39 -12.95 8.77
C GLY A 297 -0.64 -13.56 10.14
N ASN A 298 -1.91 -13.90 10.42
CA ASN A 298 -2.35 -14.50 11.69
C ASN A 298 -3.48 -15.51 11.46
N THR A 299 -3.14 -16.79 11.46
CA THR A 299 -4.07 -17.88 11.15
C THR A 299 -5.14 -18.14 12.21
N ASP A 300 -5.04 -17.53 13.39
CA ASP A 300 -6.06 -17.66 14.43
C ASP A 300 -7.35 -16.90 14.08
N TYR A 301 -7.27 -15.99 13.14
CA TYR A 301 -8.39 -15.15 12.71
C TYR A 301 -8.77 -15.43 11.26
N ARG A 302 -9.65 -16.40 11.08
CA ARG A 302 -10.07 -16.89 9.75
C ARG A 302 -10.54 -15.77 8.79
N TRP A 303 -11.14 -14.69 9.31
CA TRP A 303 -11.60 -13.58 8.47
C TRP A 303 -10.45 -12.86 7.74
N LEU A 304 -9.20 -13.00 8.21
CA LEU A 304 -8.02 -12.43 7.54
C LEU A 304 -7.70 -13.12 6.22
N ALA A 305 -8.21 -14.33 6.00
CA ALA A 305 -8.04 -15.06 4.73
C ALA A 305 -6.56 -15.25 4.33
N ASP A 306 -5.72 -15.70 5.26
CA ASP A 306 -4.28 -15.86 5.05
C ASP A 306 -3.92 -16.84 3.92
N GLU A 307 -4.77 -17.83 3.62
CA GLU A 307 -4.60 -18.71 2.45
C GLU A 307 -4.65 -17.91 1.14
N ALA A 308 -5.61 -16.99 1.03
CA ALA A 308 -5.72 -16.12 -0.13
C ALA A 308 -4.56 -15.12 -0.21
N ALA A 309 -4.07 -14.62 0.94
CA ALA A 309 -2.86 -13.79 1.00
C ALA A 309 -1.62 -14.57 0.57
N TYR A 310 -1.48 -15.84 1.00
CA TYR A 310 -0.40 -16.72 0.57
C TYR A 310 -0.38 -16.90 -0.95
N VAL A 311 -1.54 -17.12 -1.58
CA VAL A 311 -1.66 -17.22 -3.04
C VAL A 311 -1.28 -15.90 -3.71
N SER A 312 -1.82 -14.77 -3.25
CA SER A 312 -1.51 -13.43 -3.78
C SER A 312 -0.03 -13.08 -3.73
N LEU A 313 0.63 -13.34 -2.59
CA LEU A 313 2.03 -12.98 -2.41
C LEU A 313 2.97 -13.82 -3.26
N ASN A 314 2.66 -15.12 -3.46
CA ASN A 314 3.40 -15.96 -4.40
C ASN A 314 3.19 -15.50 -5.86
N ALA A 315 2.00 -15.04 -6.22
CA ALA A 315 1.73 -14.46 -7.52
C ALA A 315 2.46 -13.11 -7.70
N ALA A 316 2.34 -12.20 -6.74
CA ALA A 316 3.03 -10.91 -6.76
C ALA A 316 4.56 -11.06 -6.86
N ARG A 317 5.14 -12.04 -6.14
CA ARG A 317 6.58 -12.32 -6.14
C ARG A 317 7.15 -12.55 -7.53
N LYS A 318 6.34 -13.04 -8.49
CA LYS A 318 6.78 -13.23 -9.88
C LYS A 318 7.33 -11.96 -10.52
N VAL A 319 6.84 -10.79 -10.09
CA VAL A 319 7.35 -9.50 -10.59
C VAL A 319 8.77 -9.24 -10.06
N TRP A 320 9.02 -9.45 -8.77
CA TRP A 320 10.37 -9.30 -8.20
C TRP A 320 11.35 -10.36 -8.75
N GLU A 321 10.87 -11.60 -8.96
CA GLU A 321 11.65 -12.66 -9.60
C GLU A 321 12.06 -12.28 -11.03
N LYS A 322 11.12 -11.76 -11.83
CA LYS A 322 11.38 -11.28 -13.19
C LYS A 322 12.45 -10.19 -13.24
N LEU A 323 12.47 -9.31 -12.22
CA LEU A 323 13.44 -8.22 -12.13
C LEU A 323 14.73 -8.58 -11.40
N GLY A 324 14.88 -9.84 -10.93
CA GLY A 324 16.10 -10.33 -10.25
C GLY A 324 16.31 -9.78 -8.84
N ILE A 325 15.23 -9.35 -8.16
CA ILE A 325 15.25 -8.71 -6.82
C ILE A 325 14.26 -9.37 -5.86
N ALA A 326 14.09 -10.69 -5.94
CA ALA A 326 13.11 -11.45 -5.16
C ALA A 326 13.33 -11.41 -3.64
N ASP A 327 14.48 -10.98 -3.19
CA ASP A 327 14.83 -10.72 -1.80
C ASP A 327 14.08 -9.52 -1.17
N ARG A 328 13.35 -8.74 -1.97
CA ARG A 328 12.60 -7.56 -1.52
C ARG A 328 11.13 -7.84 -1.20
N ILE A 329 10.66 -9.05 -1.38
CA ILE A 329 9.32 -9.46 -0.97
C ILE A 329 9.39 -10.66 -0.04
N GLY A 330 8.69 -10.56 1.10
CA GLY A 330 8.58 -11.62 2.08
C GLY A 330 7.20 -11.70 2.71
N TYR A 331 6.95 -12.81 3.36
CA TYR A 331 5.79 -12.99 4.23
C TYR A 331 6.12 -13.90 5.40
N SER A 332 5.48 -13.63 6.55
CA SER A 332 5.50 -14.48 7.74
C SER A 332 4.07 -14.65 8.23
N ILE A 333 3.52 -15.84 8.03
CA ILE A 333 2.15 -16.21 8.37
C ILE A 333 2.24 -17.29 9.46
N ASN A 334 1.78 -16.94 10.67
CA ASN A 334 1.73 -17.88 11.80
C ASN A 334 0.44 -17.67 12.61
N GLY A 335 0.30 -18.30 13.75
CA GLY A 335 -0.80 -18.15 14.70
C GLY A 335 -0.25 -18.06 16.13
N ASP A 336 -1.06 -18.41 17.09
CA ASP A 336 -0.78 -18.38 18.53
C ASP A 336 -0.56 -16.97 19.09
N HIS A 337 -1.25 -15.96 18.50
CA HIS A 337 -1.19 -14.58 18.99
C HIS A 337 -2.49 -13.80 18.76
N GLY A 338 -2.72 -12.76 19.56
CA GLY A 338 -3.89 -11.88 19.41
C GLY A 338 -3.84 -11.05 18.11
N HIS A 339 -5.02 -10.66 17.61
CA HIS A 339 -5.13 -9.79 16.45
C HIS A 339 -4.38 -8.48 16.67
N CYS A 340 -3.55 -8.10 15.70
CA CYS A 340 -2.65 -6.94 15.77
C CYS A 340 -1.59 -7.00 16.88
N GLN A 341 -1.31 -8.15 17.43
CA GLN A 341 -0.17 -8.37 18.31
C GLN A 341 0.93 -9.07 17.51
N LEU A 342 2.02 -8.37 17.27
CA LEU A 342 3.18 -9.00 16.65
C LEU A 342 3.86 -9.89 17.69
N PRO A 343 3.90 -11.24 17.52
CA PRO A 343 4.59 -12.12 18.44
C PRO A 343 6.11 -12.02 18.27
N GLU A 344 6.88 -12.28 19.31
CA GLU A 344 8.35 -12.26 19.24
C GLU A 344 8.90 -13.23 18.21
N SER A 345 8.16 -14.29 17.88
CA SER A 345 8.54 -15.24 16.82
C SER A 345 8.60 -14.63 15.43
N GLN A 346 7.93 -13.47 15.17
CA GLN A 346 7.99 -12.73 13.90
C GLN A 346 8.97 -11.54 13.95
N PHE A 347 9.62 -11.27 15.09
CA PHE A 347 10.59 -10.17 15.16
C PHE A 347 11.76 -10.33 14.20
N PRO A 348 12.37 -11.54 14.04
CA PRO A 348 13.51 -11.71 13.13
C PRO A 348 13.23 -11.28 11.69
N GLU A 349 12.02 -11.57 11.16
CA GLU A 349 11.63 -11.18 9.81
C GLU A 349 11.47 -9.67 9.67
N VAL A 350 10.81 -9.05 10.66
CA VAL A 350 10.63 -7.58 10.69
C VAL A 350 11.98 -6.89 10.84
N GLU A 351 12.83 -7.35 11.76
CA GLU A 351 14.18 -6.82 11.96
C GLU A 351 15.03 -6.90 10.70
N ALA A 352 15.00 -8.04 10.00
CA ALA A 352 15.73 -8.23 8.76
C ALA A 352 15.29 -7.21 7.69
N PHE A 353 13.98 -6.98 7.53
CA PHE A 353 13.47 -5.99 6.58
C PHE A 353 13.79 -4.55 6.99
N LEU A 354 13.68 -4.19 8.28
CA LEU A 354 14.08 -2.87 8.78
C LEU A 354 15.56 -2.62 8.54
N ASP A 355 16.41 -3.58 8.92
CA ASP A 355 17.86 -3.46 8.83
C ASP A 355 18.34 -3.39 7.37
N LYS A 356 17.78 -4.19 6.48
CA LYS A 356 18.17 -4.20 5.07
C LYS A 356 17.63 -2.99 4.31
N PHE A 357 16.32 -2.73 4.39
CA PHE A 357 15.66 -1.80 3.46
C PHE A 357 15.50 -0.38 3.99
N LEU A 358 15.56 -0.16 5.30
CA LEU A 358 15.61 1.20 5.87
C LEU A 358 17.01 1.59 6.33
N LEU A 359 17.80 0.66 6.87
CA LEU A 359 19.14 0.97 7.36
C LEU A 359 20.25 0.64 6.37
N GLY A 360 19.93 -0.03 5.25
CA GLY A 360 20.88 -0.30 4.18
C GLY A 360 21.95 -1.34 4.50
N LYS A 361 21.72 -2.24 5.48
CA LYS A 361 22.64 -3.31 5.82
C LYS A 361 22.66 -4.37 4.72
N SER A 362 23.77 -4.51 4.02
CA SER A 362 23.89 -5.38 2.85
C SER A 362 24.11 -6.86 3.17
N ASP A 363 24.49 -7.19 4.39
CA ASP A 363 24.77 -8.52 4.90
C ASP A 363 23.52 -9.29 5.37
N ILE A 364 22.35 -8.68 5.31
CA ILE A 364 21.09 -9.30 5.71
C ILE A 364 20.48 -10.09 4.53
N ASP A 365 20.25 -11.38 4.73
CA ASP A 365 19.53 -12.21 3.76
C ASP A 365 18.02 -12.25 4.07
N THR A 366 17.22 -11.82 3.12
CA THR A 366 15.76 -11.84 3.19
C THR A 366 15.11 -12.77 2.17
N ASN A 367 15.91 -13.50 1.35
CA ASN A 367 15.40 -14.36 0.28
C ASN A 367 14.46 -15.46 0.77
N ASN A 368 14.69 -15.96 1.98
CA ASN A 368 13.97 -17.10 2.54
C ASN A 368 12.89 -16.71 3.54
N ILE A 369 12.55 -15.42 3.66
CA ILE A 369 11.43 -14.96 4.48
C ILE A 369 10.12 -15.22 3.72
N LEU A 370 9.80 -16.51 3.56
CA LEU A 370 8.62 -17.05 2.91
C LEU A 370 7.95 -18.07 3.85
N ILE A 371 7.58 -17.58 5.03
CA ILE A 371 7.11 -18.40 6.15
C ILE A 371 5.60 -18.51 6.10
N ALA A 372 5.11 -19.74 5.97
CA ALA A 372 3.69 -20.05 6.02
C ALA A 372 3.49 -21.45 6.65
N PRO A 373 2.31 -21.72 7.22
CA PRO A 373 1.99 -23.03 7.77
C PRO A 373 2.21 -24.15 6.74
N ASP A 374 2.73 -25.28 7.20
CA ASP A 374 3.00 -26.44 6.34
C ASP A 374 1.77 -26.95 5.59
N HIS A 375 0.58 -26.81 6.18
CA HIS A 375 -0.65 -27.22 5.51
C HIS A 375 -0.96 -26.35 4.30
N PHE A 376 -0.64 -25.04 4.28
CA PHE A 376 -0.79 -24.20 3.07
C PHE A 376 0.00 -24.77 1.91
N LYS A 377 1.27 -25.12 2.15
CA LYS A 377 2.16 -25.71 1.13
C LYS A 377 1.68 -27.07 0.61
N LYS A 378 0.93 -27.81 1.44
CA LYS A 378 0.44 -29.16 1.11
C LYS A 378 -0.94 -29.16 0.44
N THR A 379 -1.82 -28.21 0.77
CA THR A 379 -3.22 -28.21 0.35
C THR A 379 -3.55 -27.18 -0.73
N ILE A 380 -2.75 -26.11 -0.84
CA ILE A 380 -2.98 -25.06 -1.82
C ILE A 380 -2.13 -25.33 -3.07
N ASP A 381 -2.81 -25.67 -4.17
CA ASP A 381 -2.19 -25.79 -5.47
C ASP A 381 -2.03 -24.40 -6.11
N LEU A 382 -0.83 -23.81 -5.98
CA LEU A 382 -0.51 -22.52 -6.58
C LEU A 382 -0.65 -22.51 -8.10
N ASN A 383 -0.39 -23.63 -8.79
CA ASN A 383 -0.49 -23.71 -10.26
C ASN A 383 -1.93 -23.58 -10.76
N LYS A 384 -2.93 -23.81 -9.89
CA LYS A 384 -4.31 -23.55 -10.22
C LYS A 384 -4.61 -22.05 -10.39
N TRP A 385 -3.88 -21.21 -9.65
CA TRP A 385 -4.11 -19.77 -9.54
C TRP A 385 -3.09 -18.93 -10.30
N ILE A 386 -1.85 -19.38 -10.38
CA ILE A 386 -0.71 -18.67 -10.99
C ILE A 386 -0.30 -19.44 -12.24
N LYS A 387 -0.70 -18.93 -13.41
CA LYS A 387 -0.45 -19.56 -14.70
C LYS A 387 0.53 -18.79 -15.60
N PHE A 388 1.23 -17.81 -15.03
CA PHE A 388 2.19 -16.93 -15.69
C PHE A 388 3.60 -17.04 -15.14
#